data_2441f2064f157f51e921742dc2abc1f6
#
_entry.id   2441f2064f157f51e921742dc2abc1f6
#
_cell.length_a   1.000
_cell.length_b   1.000
_cell.length_c   1.000
_cell.angle_alpha   90.00
_cell.angle_beta   90.00
_cell.angle_gamma   90.00
#
_symmetry.space_group_name_H-M   'P 1'
#
loop_
_entity.id
_entity.type
_entity.pdbx_description
1 polymer ?
#
loop_
_entity_poly.entity_id
_entity_poly.type
_entity_poly.pdbx_seq_one_letter_code
_entity_poly.pdbx_strand_id
1 'polypeptide(L)'
;MGDISYTDDRAEKMLFSEEPMGEEKYVLYADLSDTDIVSSNFKSLDGKRVGVLMGTEPENMLTEWENKNGIHTEHVNVSGNSDVETKLDNDEIDCFVSLEESIWSERDISCVTTIGKSGIYFAMNKERSDIKKELDYAMDQLDKDSPFFKADLYKKYFTLDYTQFLTGVEKSYIEEHGSIRIGFLDNDPVVFSMDQRSGQLSGTLTEYISYARDCLGNHTLDFDIVAFDDYDKMIKALQNHKIDVIYYASRNPDFAEQNNYALTLSLIHI
;
A
#
# COMPACT_ATOMS: atom_id res chain seq x y z
N MET A 1 14.27 -20.38 16.55
CA MET A 1 13.04 -20.41 15.75
C MET A 1 12.84 -18.99 15.22
N GLY A 2 12.59 -18.83 13.94
CA GLY A 2 12.24 -17.54 13.33
C GLY A 2 10.76 -17.52 12.97
N ASP A 3 10.27 -16.35 12.52
CA ASP A 3 8.90 -16.18 12.06
C ASP A 3 7.85 -16.37 13.16
N ILE A 4 8.01 -15.63 14.23
CA ILE A 4 7.08 -15.65 15.37
C ILE A 4 6.74 -14.22 15.77
N SER A 5 5.43 -13.92 15.78
CA SER A 5 4.91 -12.68 16.34
C SER A 5 5.10 -12.65 17.87
N TYR A 6 5.43 -11.50 18.40
CA TYR A 6 5.53 -11.29 19.84
C TYR A 6 4.12 -11.31 20.46
N THR A 7 3.96 -12.04 21.57
CA THR A 7 2.83 -11.91 22.48
C THR A 7 3.33 -12.08 23.91
N ASP A 8 2.65 -11.49 24.89
CA ASP A 8 3.02 -11.59 26.31
C ASP A 8 3.05 -13.06 26.78
N ASP A 9 2.08 -13.86 26.39
CA ASP A 9 2.02 -15.29 26.74
C ASP A 9 3.23 -16.09 26.18
N ARG A 10 3.70 -15.71 24.98
CA ARG A 10 4.90 -16.32 24.40
C ARG A 10 6.16 -15.82 25.08
N ALA A 11 6.22 -14.55 25.46
CA ALA A 11 7.35 -13.98 26.18
C ALA A 11 7.53 -14.57 27.58
N GLU A 12 6.50 -15.15 28.18
CA GLU A 12 6.63 -15.95 29.40
C GLU A 12 7.40 -17.24 29.19
N LYS A 13 7.40 -17.82 27.97
CA LYS A 13 7.91 -19.14 27.65
C LYS A 13 9.21 -19.12 26.87
N MET A 14 9.53 -18.04 26.17
CA MET A 14 10.70 -17.92 25.30
C MET A 14 11.30 -16.50 25.35
N LEU A 15 12.55 -16.37 24.88
CA LEU A 15 13.17 -15.07 24.64
C LEU A 15 12.93 -14.66 23.21
N PHE A 16 12.77 -13.38 22.98
CA PHE A 16 12.68 -12.76 21.66
C PHE A 16 13.90 -11.89 21.37
N SER A 17 14.26 -11.74 20.09
CA SER A 17 15.19 -10.70 19.67
C SER A 17 14.67 -9.32 20.10
N GLU A 18 15.55 -8.36 20.32
CA GLU A 18 15.17 -7.01 20.73
C GLU A 18 14.39 -6.29 19.62
N GLU A 19 14.93 -6.40 18.41
CA GLU A 19 14.29 -5.85 17.22
C GLU A 19 13.63 -6.97 16.38
N PRO A 20 12.54 -6.66 15.65
CA PRO A 20 11.96 -7.59 14.70
C PRO A 20 12.91 -7.83 13.52
N MET A 21 12.94 -9.05 13.01
CA MET A 21 13.67 -9.39 11.78
C MET A 21 12.94 -8.88 10.51
N GLY A 22 11.65 -8.61 10.62
CA GLY A 22 10.78 -8.10 9.56
C GLY A 22 9.39 -7.78 10.08
N GLU A 23 8.52 -7.34 9.19
CA GLU A 23 7.11 -7.07 9.47
C GLU A 23 6.23 -7.88 8.52
N GLU A 24 5.14 -8.42 9.04
CA GLU A 24 4.02 -8.95 8.27
C GLU A 24 2.95 -7.88 8.18
N LYS A 25 2.38 -7.71 7.01
CA LYS A 25 1.23 -6.84 6.80
C LYS A 25 -0.03 -7.67 6.68
N TYR A 26 -1.06 -7.25 7.39
CA TYR A 26 -2.42 -7.79 7.25
C TYR A 26 -3.22 -6.88 6.34
N VAL A 27 -3.80 -7.46 5.32
CA VAL A 27 -4.41 -6.76 4.20
C VAL A 27 -5.86 -7.21 4.08
N LEU A 28 -6.74 -6.25 3.82
CA LEU A 28 -8.10 -6.52 3.40
C LEU A 28 -8.11 -6.74 1.88
N TYR A 29 -8.61 -7.88 1.45
CA TYR A 29 -8.71 -8.29 0.05
C TYR A 29 -10.17 -8.38 -0.39
N ALA A 30 -10.44 -8.05 -1.65
CA ALA A 30 -11.75 -8.22 -2.29
C ALA A 30 -11.60 -8.69 -3.74
N ASP A 31 -12.64 -9.30 -4.26
CA ASP A 31 -12.74 -9.66 -5.68
C ASP A 31 -12.78 -8.39 -6.54
N LEU A 32 -11.97 -8.36 -7.60
CA LEU A 32 -11.93 -7.23 -8.55
C LEU A 32 -13.24 -7.03 -9.32
N SER A 33 -14.07 -8.08 -9.41
CA SER A 33 -15.39 -8.00 -10.04
C SER A 33 -16.45 -7.35 -9.14
N ASP A 34 -16.20 -7.21 -7.83
CA ASP A 34 -17.09 -6.51 -6.91
C ASP A 34 -16.92 -4.98 -7.06
N THR A 35 -17.79 -4.38 -7.85
CA THR A 35 -17.83 -2.94 -8.10
C THR A 35 -18.36 -2.11 -6.93
N ASP A 36 -18.93 -2.76 -5.90
CA ASP A 36 -19.46 -2.07 -4.71
C ASP A 36 -18.35 -1.71 -3.72
N ILE A 37 -17.20 -2.40 -3.76
CA ILE A 37 -16.05 -2.12 -2.91
C ILE A 37 -15.09 -1.18 -3.65
N VAL A 38 -14.84 -0.01 -3.05
CA VAL A 38 -13.98 1.04 -3.62
C VAL A 38 -12.81 1.32 -2.67
N SER A 39 -11.59 0.99 -3.09
CA SER A 39 -10.38 1.14 -2.27
C SER A 39 -10.11 2.59 -1.82
N SER A 40 -10.52 3.59 -2.60
CA SER A 40 -10.42 5.01 -2.24
C SER A 40 -11.55 5.50 -1.32
N ASN A 41 -12.56 4.68 -1.05
CA ASN A 41 -13.70 5.03 -0.19
C ASN A 41 -14.05 3.87 0.76
N PHE A 42 -13.42 3.84 1.92
CA PHE A 42 -13.63 2.78 2.90
C PHE A 42 -15.08 2.64 3.40
N LYS A 43 -15.92 3.68 3.26
CA LYS A 43 -17.35 3.54 3.57
C LYS A 43 -18.09 2.55 2.69
N SER A 44 -17.53 2.18 1.55
CA SER A 44 -18.06 1.10 0.71
C SER A 44 -18.01 -0.27 1.39
N LEU A 45 -17.21 -0.41 2.45
CA LEU A 45 -17.08 -1.61 3.27
C LEU A 45 -18.11 -1.69 4.41
N ASP A 46 -18.83 -0.60 4.70
CA ASP A 46 -19.79 -0.59 5.80
C ASP A 46 -20.92 -1.60 5.57
N GLY A 47 -21.12 -2.49 6.54
CA GLY A 47 -22.07 -3.59 6.47
C GLY A 47 -21.66 -4.78 5.60
N LYS A 48 -20.45 -4.80 5.02
CA LYS A 48 -19.91 -5.94 4.25
C LYS A 48 -19.51 -7.09 5.19
N ARG A 49 -19.58 -8.32 4.67
CA ARG A 49 -19.17 -9.54 5.37
C ARG A 49 -17.67 -9.76 5.13
N VAL A 50 -16.89 -9.69 6.21
CA VAL A 50 -15.43 -9.83 6.15
C VAL A 50 -14.99 -11.16 6.72
N GLY A 51 -14.41 -12.00 5.88
CA GLY A 51 -13.75 -13.25 6.31
C GLY A 51 -12.49 -12.93 7.14
N VAL A 52 -12.45 -13.36 8.38
CA VAL A 52 -11.28 -13.19 9.27
C VAL A 52 -11.12 -14.38 10.20
N LEU A 53 -9.89 -14.74 10.55
CA LEU A 53 -9.63 -15.79 11.54
C LEU A 53 -9.97 -15.26 12.93
N MET A 54 -11.17 -15.60 13.42
CA MET A 54 -11.69 -15.09 14.69
C MET A 54 -10.87 -15.55 15.90
N GLY A 55 -10.81 -14.72 16.93
CA GLY A 55 -10.04 -14.98 18.15
C GLY A 55 -8.54 -14.82 17.96
N THR A 56 -8.10 -14.11 16.92
CA THR A 56 -6.70 -13.91 16.59
C THR A 56 -6.35 -12.44 16.41
N GLU A 57 -5.07 -12.13 16.30
CA GLU A 57 -4.57 -10.77 16.10
C GLU A 57 -5.13 -10.07 14.84
N PRO A 58 -5.27 -10.72 13.68
CA PRO A 58 -5.96 -10.15 12.52
C PRO A 58 -7.37 -9.62 12.80
N GLU A 59 -8.16 -10.28 13.63
CA GLU A 59 -9.49 -9.80 14.01
C GLU A 59 -9.40 -8.55 14.88
N ASN A 60 -8.46 -8.49 15.82
CA ASN A 60 -8.21 -7.30 16.63
C ASN A 60 -7.80 -6.12 15.75
N MET A 61 -6.86 -6.34 14.82
CA MET A 61 -6.42 -5.32 13.87
C MET A 61 -7.57 -4.82 12.98
N LEU A 62 -8.44 -5.72 12.50
CA LEU A 62 -9.62 -5.34 11.72
C LEU A 62 -10.54 -4.45 12.56
N THR A 63 -10.86 -4.86 13.80
CA THR A 63 -11.71 -4.09 14.72
C THR A 63 -11.13 -2.71 15.03
N GLU A 64 -9.82 -2.61 15.26
CA GLU A 64 -9.15 -1.33 15.48
C GLU A 64 -9.21 -0.43 14.25
N TRP A 65 -8.97 -1.02 13.07
CA TRP A 65 -9.03 -0.31 11.79
C TRP A 65 -10.44 0.20 11.51
N GLU A 66 -11.48 -0.60 11.76
CA GLU A 66 -12.90 -0.22 11.64
C GLU A 66 -13.23 0.97 12.53
N ASN A 67 -12.85 0.90 13.80
CA ASN A 67 -13.08 1.97 14.77
C ASN A 67 -12.42 3.28 14.33
N LYS A 68 -11.17 3.20 13.81
CA LYS A 68 -10.42 4.37 13.33
C LYS A 68 -11.09 5.03 12.13
N ASN A 69 -11.72 4.25 11.24
CA ASN A 69 -12.32 4.73 10.00
C ASN A 69 -13.83 4.99 10.11
N GLY A 70 -14.44 4.68 11.26
CA GLY A 70 -15.88 4.82 11.47
C GLY A 70 -16.71 3.91 10.59
N ILE A 71 -16.25 2.68 10.40
CA ILE A 71 -16.85 1.62 9.58
C ILE A 71 -17.26 0.48 10.51
N HIS A 72 -18.27 -0.25 10.11
CA HIS A 72 -18.70 -1.45 10.81
C HIS A 72 -18.98 -2.57 9.80
N THR A 73 -18.25 -3.69 9.91
CA THR A 73 -18.42 -4.87 9.05
C THR A 73 -18.95 -6.06 9.84
N GLU A 74 -19.45 -7.08 9.15
CA GLU A 74 -19.85 -8.35 9.75
C GLU A 74 -18.67 -9.32 9.68
N HIS A 75 -18.09 -9.69 10.83
CA HIS A 75 -16.99 -10.64 10.87
C HIS A 75 -17.50 -12.07 10.67
N VAL A 76 -16.98 -12.75 9.67
CA VAL A 76 -17.26 -14.15 9.34
C VAL A 76 -16.02 -14.98 9.61
N ASN A 77 -16.14 -16.01 10.45
CA ASN A 77 -14.99 -16.86 10.75
C ASN A 77 -14.52 -17.64 9.53
N VAL A 78 -13.21 -17.60 9.26
CA VAL A 78 -12.53 -18.40 8.26
C VAL A 78 -11.40 -19.20 8.91
N SER A 79 -11.08 -20.38 8.37
CA SER A 79 -10.07 -21.27 8.94
C SER A 79 -8.77 -21.34 8.14
N GLY A 80 -8.67 -20.61 7.03
CA GLY A 80 -7.51 -20.55 6.16
C GLY A 80 -7.89 -20.28 4.71
N ASN A 81 -6.89 -20.23 3.80
CA ASN A 81 -7.08 -19.81 2.42
C ASN A 81 -8.16 -20.62 1.65
N SER A 82 -8.17 -21.93 1.79
CA SER A 82 -9.17 -22.78 1.13
C SER A 82 -10.62 -22.53 1.61
N ASP A 83 -10.80 -22.16 2.87
CA ASP A 83 -12.11 -21.79 3.42
C ASP A 83 -12.53 -20.40 2.93
N VAL A 84 -11.60 -19.46 2.85
CA VAL A 84 -11.80 -18.15 2.23
C VAL A 84 -12.28 -18.31 0.80
N GLU A 85 -11.58 -19.09 -0.02
CA GLU A 85 -11.97 -19.38 -1.40
C GLU A 85 -13.39 -19.93 -1.51
N THR A 86 -13.71 -20.95 -0.69
CA THR A 86 -15.02 -21.56 -0.67
C THR A 86 -16.12 -20.57 -0.31
N LYS A 87 -15.86 -19.71 0.67
CA LYS A 87 -16.84 -18.72 1.13
C LYS A 87 -17.04 -17.55 0.15
N LEU A 88 -15.98 -17.14 -0.56
CA LEU A 88 -16.09 -16.19 -1.68
C LEU A 88 -16.93 -16.78 -2.81
N ASP A 89 -16.62 -18.02 -3.24
CA ASP A 89 -17.31 -18.70 -4.34
C ASP A 89 -18.82 -18.94 -4.03
N ASN A 90 -19.17 -19.01 -2.75
CA ASN A 90 -20.56 -19.20 -2.29
C ASN A 90 -21.28 -17.89 -1.90
N ASP A 91 -20.70 -16.73 -2.13
CA ASP A 91 -21.22 -15.43 -1.67
C ASP A 91 -21.50 -15.39 -0.15
N GLU A 92 -20.69 -16.08 0.67
CA GLU A 92 -20.80 -16.05 2.12
C GLU A 92 -19.99 -14.89 2.74
N ILE A 93 -18.96 -14.41 2.05
CA ILE A 93 -18.14 -13.24 2.41
C ILE A 93 -17.96 -12.35 1.19
N ASP A 94 -17.85 -11.04 1.40
CA ASP A 94 -17.66 -10.02 0.36
C ASP A 94 -16.18 -9.65 0.21
N CYS A 95 -15.41 -9.78 1.29
CA CYS A 95 -13.97 -9.53 1.37
C CYS A 95 -13.37 -10.34 2.54
N PHE A 96 -12.06 -10.32 2.68
CA PHE A 96 -11.39 -11.08 3.74
C PHE A 96 -10.05 -10.46 4.14
N VAL A 97 -9.58 -10.81 5.33
CA VAL A 97 -8.27 -10.44 5.85
C VAL A 97 -7.28 -11.59 5.70
N SER A 98 -6.15 -11.33 5.08
CA SER A 98 -5.01 -12.25 5.01
C SER A 98 -3.69 -11.50 5.13
N LEU A 99 -2.59 -12.24 5.24
CA LEU A 99 -1.25 -11.69 5.06
C LEU A 99 -1.08 -11.14 3.64
N GLU A 100 -0.16 -10.20 3.47
CA GLU A 100 0.24 -9.71 2.14
C GLU A 100 0.94 -10.85 1.38
N GLU A 101 0.17 -11.55 0.53
CA GLU A 101 0.60 -12.72 -0.21
C GLU A 101 0.27 -12.61 -1.70
N SER A 102 1.15 -13.12 -2.57
CA SER A 102 0.95 -13.13 -4.02
C SER A 102 -0.06 -14.19 -4.49
N ILE A 103 -0.45 -15.13 -3.63
CA ILE A 103 -1.34 -16.24 -3.99
C ILE A 103 -2.72 -15.78 -4.47
N TRP A 104 -3.19 -14.63 -4.00
CA TRP A 104 -4.49 -14.07 -4.35
C TRP A 104 -4.55 -13.45 -5.75
N SER A 105 -3.40 -13.13 -6.31
CA SER A 105 -3.27 -12.51 -7.63
C SER A 105 -3.74 -13.40 -8.78
N GLU A 106 -3.65 -14.70 -8.61
CA GLU A 106 -4.09 -15.67 -9.62
C GLU A 106 -5.63 -15.76 -9.76
N ARG A 107 -6.37 -15.15 -8.81
CA ARG A 107 -7.83 -15.19 -8.73
C ARG A 107 -8.54 -13.85 -8.96
N ASP A 108 -7.88 -12.88 -9.54
CA ASP A 108 -8.41 -11.49 -9.71
C ASP A 108 -8.81 -10.79 -8.40
N ILE A 109 -8.27 -11.28 -7.27
CA ILE A 109 -8.48 -10.68 -5.95
C ILE A 109 -7.49 -9.54 -5.73
N SER A 110 -8.00 -8.40 -5.29
CA SER A 110 -7.21 -7.18 -5.07
C SER A 110 -7.04 -6.81 -3.61
N CYS A 111 -5.93 -6.14 -3.30
CA CYS A 111 -5.73 -5.45 -2.04
C CYS A 111 -6.62 -4.19 -1.98
N VAL A 112 -7.50 -4.12 -0.99
CA VAL A 112 -8.29 -2.90 -0.72
C VAL A 112 -7.49 -1.94 0.15
N THR A 113 -6.91 -2.44 1.23
CA THR A 113 -6.09 -1.65 2.16
C THR A 113 -5.31 -2.52 3.13
N THR A 114 -4.22 -1.99 3.67
CA THR A 114 -3.53 -2.58 4.83
C THR A 114 -4.27 -2.19 6.11
N ILE A 115 -4.66 -3.16 6.92
CA ILE A 115 -5.39 -2.95 8.19
C ILE A 115 -4.46 -2.92 9.39
N GLY A 116 -3.31 -3.59 9.33
CA GLY A 116 -2.35 -3.65 10.40
C GLY A 116 -1.01 -4.27 10.01
N LYS A 117 -0.07 -4.22 10.93
CA LYS A 117 1.25 -4.83 10.78
C LYS A 117 1.62 -5.52 12.08
N SER A 118 2.34 -6.64 11.98
CA SER A 118 2.92 -7.36 13.11
C SER A 118 4.40 -7.58 12.89
N GLY A 119 5.22 -7.30 13.90
CA GLY A 119 6.64 -7.64 13.86
C GLY A 119 6.85 -9.15 13.97
N ILE A 120 7.75 -9.69 13.18
CA ILE A 120 8.21 -11.06 13.26
C ILE A 120 9.60 -11.12 13.89
N TYR A 121 9.79 -12.01 14.84
CA TYR A 121 10.95 -12.06 15.70
C TYR A 121 11.67 -13.41 15.65
N PHE A 122 12.93 -13.42 16.02
CA PHE A 122 13.60 -14.64 16.41
C PHE A 122 13.23 -15.01 17.84
N ALA A 123 12.77 -16.22 18.05
CA ALA A 123 12.48 -16.76 19.37
C ALA A 123 13.47 -17.84 19.79
N MET A 124 13.89 -17.79 21.03
CA MET A 124 14.92 -18.64 21.62
C MET A 124 14.46 -19.25 22.95
N ASN A 125 15.09 -20.37 23.33
CA ASN A 125 14.89 -20.94 24.65
C ASN A 125 15.27 -19.91 25.74
N LYS A 126 14.47 -19.81 26.79
CA LYS A 126 14.65 -18.86 27.90
C LYS A 126 16.06 -18.97 28.58
N GLU A 127 16.65 -20.12 28.54
CA GLU A 127 17.96 -20.34 29.14
C GLU A 127 19.12 -19.87 28.25
N ARG A 128 18.84 -19.51 27.00
CA ARG A 128 19.85 -19.11 26.00
C ARG A 128 19.94 -17.58 25.82
N SER A 129 20.13 -16.91 26.96
CA SER A 129 20.40 -15.45 26.95
C SER A 129 21.75 -15.09 26.29
N ASP A 130 22.66 -16.05 26.19
CA ASP A 130 23.92 -15.97 25.42
C ASP A 130 23.62 -15.77 23.93
N ILE A 131 22.79 -16.63 23.34
CA ILE A 131 22.39 -16.51 21.92
C ILE A 131 21.64 -15.22 21.67
N LYS A 132 20.70 -14.83 22.57
CA LYS A 132 19.97 -13.57 22.42
C LYS A 132 20.92 -12.39 22.26
N LYS A 133 21.92 -12.26 23.14
CA LYS A 133 22.86 -11.14 23.09
C LYS A 133 23.71 -11.12 21.82
N GLU A 134 24.18 -12.29 21.37
CA GLU A 134 24.93 -12.37 20.11
C GLU A 134 24.08 -12.03 18.90
N LEU A 135 22.83 -12.49 18.88
CA LEU A 135 21.88 -12.20 17.80
C LEU A 135 21.49 -10.72 17.75
N ASP A 136 21.12 -10.14 18.90
CA ASP A 136 20.75 -8.71 18.99
C ASP A 136 21.93 -7.84 18.55
N TYR A 137 23.15 -8.18 18.97
CA TYR A 137 24.35 -7.48 18.51
C TYR A 137 24.57 -7.61 16.99
N ALA A 138 24.39 -8.81 16.44
CA ALA A 138 24.54 -9.03 14.99
C ALA A 138 23.48 -8.27 14.18
N MET A 139 22.23 -8.22 14.65
CA MET A 139 21.16 -7.46 14.02
C MET A 139 21.43 -5.95 14.07
N ASP A 140 21.88 -5.43 15.22
CA ASP A 140 22.27 -4.03 15.36
C ASP A 140 23.45 -3.64 14.43
N GLN A 141 24.45 -4.53 14.27
CA GLN A 141 25.55 -4.29 13.32
C GLN A 141 25.05 -4.33 11.87
N LEU A 142 24.15 -5.25 11.53
CA LEU A 142 23.58 -5.34 10.19
C LEU A 142 22.78 -4.08 9.84
N ASP A 143 21.98 -3.56 10.76
CA ASP A 143 21.19 -2.34 10.55
C ASP A 143 22.10 -1.09 10.41
N LYS A 144 23.28 -1.06 11.08
CA LYS A 144 24.27 0.01 10.92
C LYS A 144 25.03 -0.08 9.60
N ASP A 145 25.44 -1.28 9.21
CA ASP A 145 26.27 -1.50 8.01
C ASP A 145 25.42 -1.45 6.72
N SER A 146 24.15 -1.84 6.82
CA SER A 146 23.23 -1.94 5.70
C SER A 146 21.79 -1.49 6.07
N PRO A 147 21.57 -0.18 6.27
CA PRO A 147 20.29 0.33 6.79
C PRO A 147 19.05 -0.04 5.97
N PHE A 148 19.24 -0.35 4.69
CA PHE A 148 18.15 -0.71 3.77
C PHE A 148 17.99 -2.22 3.55
N PHE A 149 18.79 -3.04 4.24
CA PHE A 149 18.82 -4.50 4.04
C PHE A 149 17.44 -5.16 4.17
N LYS A 150 16.68 -4.81 5.23
CA LYS A 150 15.33 -5.34 5.44
C LYS A 150 14.36 -4.90 4.33
N ALA A 151 14.43 -3.63 3.92
CA ALA A 151 13.62 -3.09 2.83
C ALA A 151 13.97 -3.74 1.48
N ASP A 152 15.25 -3.98 1.21
CA ASP A 152 15.71 -4.64 -0.01
C ASP A 152 15.26 -6.10 -0.07
N LEU A 153 15.31 -6.81 1.07
CA LEU A 153 14.77 -8.17 1.18
C LEU A 153 13.26 -8.18 0.96
N TYR A 154 12.54 -7.26 1.61
CA TYR A 154 11.11 -7.12 1.42
C TYR A 154 10.78 -6.88 -0.04
N LYS A 155 11.41 -5.90 -0.68
CA LYS A 155 11.24 -5.61 -2.10
C LYS A 155 11.55 -6.82 -2.99
N LYS A 156 12.56 -7.61 -2.65
CA LYS A 156 12.98 -8.77 -3.45
C LYS A 156 12.01 -9.94 -3.40
N TYR A 157 11.35 -10.17 -2.23
CA TYR A 157 10.57 -11.37 -2.00
C TYR A 157 9.07 -11.14 -1.83
N PHE A 158 8.67 -9.91 -1.52
CA PHE A 158 7.29 -9.49 -1.27
C PHE A 158 6.83 -8.37 -2.20
N THR A 159 7.56 -8.09 -3.29
CA THR A 159 7.08 -7.15 -4.30
C THR A 159 5.89 -7.81 -5.00
N LEU A 160 4.72 -7.39 -4.62
CA LEU A 160 3.50 -7.72 -5.31
C LEU A 160 3.44 -6.91 -6.61
N ASP A 161 2.95 -7.52 -7.67
CA ASP A 161 2.61 -6.79 -8.89
C ASP A 161 1.39 -5.91 -8.55
N TYR A 162 1.61 -4.61 -8.35
CA TYR A 162 0.55 -3.67 -7.95
C TYR A 162 -0.59 -3.57 -8.97
N THR A 163 -0.40 -4.04 -10.20
CA THR A 163 -1.47 -4.10 -11.21
C THR A 163 -2.60 -5.03 -10.81
N GLN A 164 -2.33 -5.96 -9.91
CA GLN A 164 -3.30 -6.91 -9.39
C GLN A 164 -4.26 -6.28 -8.38
N PHE A 165 -3.96 -5.05 -7.92
CA PHE A 165 -4.76 -4.33 -6.92
C PHE A 165 -5.74 -3.33 -7.53
N LEU A 166 -5.75 -3.21 -8.85
CA LEU A 166 -6.73 -2.36 -9.52
C LEU A 166 -8.09 -3.05 -9.55
N THR A 167 -9.10 -2.35 -9.07
CA THR A 167 -10.49 -2.77 -9.21
C THR A 167 -10.91 -2.79 -10.69
N GLY A 168 -11.97 -3.51 -11.02
CA GLY A 168 -12.50 -3.50 -12.39
C GLY A 168 -12.83 -2.11 -12.90
N VAL A 169 -13.31 -1.21 -12.02
CA VAL A 169 -13.59 0.20 -12.36
C VAL A 169 -12.31 0.96 -12.69
N GLU A 170 -11.24 0.77 -11.90
CA GLU A 170 -9.95 1.43 -12.14
C GLU A 170 -9.28 0.90 -13.41
N LYS A 171 -9.36 -0.41 -13.69
CA LYS A 171 -8.88 -1.00 -14.95
C LYS A 171 -9.63 -0.40 -16.15
N SER A 172 -10.96 -0.37 -16.11
CA SER A 172 -11.78 0.23 -17.18
C SER A 172 -11.46 1.70 -17.36
N TYR A 173 -11.27 2.45 -16.26
CA TYR A 173 -10.88 3.85 -16.32
C TYR A 173 -9.53 4.05 -17.04
N ILE A 174 -8.52 3.24 -16.72
CA ILE A 174 -7.21 3.28 -17.39
C ILE A 174 -7.34 2.98 -18.89
N GLU A 175 -8.13 1.97 -19.25
CA GLU A 175 -8.34 1.59 -20.64
C GLU A 175 -9.07 2.66 -21.47
N GLU A 176 -10.02 3.35 -20.87
CA GLU A 176 -10.86 4.35 -21.55
C GLU A 176 -10.27 5.77 -21.54
N HIS A 177 -9.48 6.11 -20.51
CA HIS A 177 -9.00 7.47 -20.30
C HIS A 177 -7.84 7.87 -21.22
N GLY A 178 -7.00 6.93 -21.60
CA GLY A 178 -5.77 7.18 -22.36
C GLY A 178 -4.65 7.75 -21.49
N SER A 179 -4.08 8.92 -21.87
CA SER A 179 -2.98 9.54 -21.11
C SER A 179 -3.48 10.41 -19.96
N ILE A 180 -2.81 10.36 -18.81
CA ILE A 180 -3.00 11.30 -17.71
C ILE A 180 -2.13 12.54 -17.92
N ARG A 181 -2.75 13.72 -17.96
CA ARG A 181 -2.08 15.00 -18.16
C ARG A 181 -1.63 15.56 -16.81
N ILE A 182 -0.32 15.67 -16.61
CA ILE A 182 0.28 16.16 -15.37
C ILE A 182 0.82 17.57 -15.58
N GLY A 183 0.25 18.55 -14.87
CA GLY A 183 0.77 19.92 -14.83
C GLY A 183 1.89 20.08 -13.80
N PHE A 184 2.94 20.79 -14.15
CA PHE A 184 4.05 21.15 -13.24
C PHE A 184 4.54 22.57 -13.52
N LEU A 185 5.24 23.18 -12.54
CA LEU A 185 5.88 24.48 -12.70
C LEU A 185 7.28 24.33 -13.30
N ASP A 186 7.53 25.00 -14.43
CA ASP A 186 8.81 24.99 -15.15
C ASP A 186 9.84 25.97 -14.52
N ASN A 187 9.97 25.95 -13.21
CA ASN A 187 10.90 26.78 -12.46
C ASN A 187 11.68 26.01 -11.40
N ASP A 188 11.48 24.71 -11.30
CA ASP A 188 12.16 23.84 -10.35
C ASP A 188 12.83 22.65 -11.06
N PRO A 189 14.15 22.74 -11.33
CA PRO A 189 14.89 21.68 -12.02
C PRO A 189 15.02 20.38 -11.21
N VAL A 190 14.75 20.41 -9.91
CA VAL A 190 14.70 19.20 -9.07
C VAL A 190 13.43 18.41 -9.36
N VAL A 191 12.32 19.12 -9.61
CA VAL A 191 11.04 18.50 -9.93
C VAL A 191 11.04 17.93 -11.34
N PHE A 192 11.47 18.74 -12.31
CA PHE A 192 11.52 18.35 -13.71
C PHE A 192 12.54 19.20 -14.48
N SER A 193 13.35 18.56 -15.28
CA SER A 193 14.30 19.22 -16.15
C SER A 193 14.39 18.48 -17.49
N MET A 194 14.49 19.24 -18.57
CA MET A 194 14.74 18.72 -19.90
C MET A 194 16.07 19.26 -20.41
N ASP A 195 17.01 18.36 -20.74
CA ASP A 195 18.22 18.75 -21.43
C ASP A 195 17.88 19.18 -22.85
N GLN A 196 18.09 20.46 -23.15
CA GLN A 196 17.72 21.06 -24.44
C GLN A 196 18.50 20.49 -25.65
N ARG A 197 19.60 19.79 -25.42
CA ARG A 197 20.42 19.21 -26.50
C ARG A 197 20.04 17.76 -26.80
N SER A 198 19.83 16.96 -25.74
CA SER A 198 19.51 15.54 -25.87
C SER A 198 18.01 15.25 -25.85
N GLY A 199 17.18 16.19 -25.34
CA GLY A 199 15.77 15.97 -25.04
C GLY A 199 15.54 15.03 -23.86
N GLN A 200 16.61 14.69 -23.12
CA GLN A 200 16.50 13.78 -21.98
C GLN A 200 15.80 14.47 -20.82
N LEU A 201 14.78 13.79 -20.29
CA LEU A 201 14.02 14.22 -19.13
C LEU A 201 14.69 13.70 -17.85
N SER A 202 14.71 14.52 -16.81
CA SER A 202 15.23 14.19 -15.48
C SER A 202 14.44 14.91 -14.40
N GLY A 203 14.60 14.48 -13.13
CA GLY A 203 13.92 15.05 -11.99
C GLY A 203 12.95 14.08 -11.33
N THR A 204 12.48 14.45 -10.15
CA THR A 204 11.64 13.58 -9.30
C THR A 204 10.32 13.17 -9.97
N LEU A 205 9.72 14.05 -10.78
CA LEU A 205 8.50 13.73 -11.53
C LEU A 205 8.76 12.61 -12.56
N THR A 206 9.89 12.66 -13.26
CA THR A 206 10.25 11.63 -14.27
C THR A 206 10.44 10.25 -13.62
N GLU A 207 11.14 10.22 -12.48
CA GLU A 207 11.35 8.98 -11.73
C GLU A 207 10.02 8.44 -11.17
N TYR A 208 9.16 9.32 -10.67
CA TYR A 208 7.84 8.95 -10.18
C TYR A 208 6.96 8.34 -11.27
N ILE A 209 6.93 8.96 -12.48
CA ILE A 209 6.19 8.44 -13.64
C ILE A 209 6.73 7.06 -14.06
N SER A 210 8.06 6.90 -14.09
CA SER A 210 8.67 5.61 -14.41
C SER A 210 8.25 4.54 -13.41
N TYR A 211 8.32 4.86 -12.12
CA TYR A 211 7.90 3.95 -11.06
C TYR A 211 6.40 3.62 -11.14
N ALA A 212 5.54 4.61 -11.41
CA ALA A 212 4.10 4.38 -11.58
C ALA A 212 3.79 3.46 -12.76
N ARG A 213 4.52 3.61 -13.89
CA ARG A 213 4.40 2.69 -15.03
C ARG A 213 4.83 1.27 -14.67
N ASP A 214 5.93 1.13 -13.95
CA ASP A 214 6.41 -0.19 -13.49
C ASP A 214 5.38 -0.86 -12.57
N CYS A 215 4.73 -0.09 -11.70
CA CYS A 215 3.66 -0.59 -10.83
C CYS A 215 2.39 -1.00 -11.58
N LEU A 216 2.09 -0.38 -12.71
CA LEU A 216 0.91 -0.69 -13.53
C LEU A 216 1.12 -1.89 -14.48
N GLY A 217 2.34 -2.41 -14.58
CA GLY A 217 2.69 -3.58 -15.38
C GLY A 217 2.31 -3.42 -16.85
N ASN A 218 1.51 -4.35 -17.39
CA ASN A 218 1.07 -4.34 -18.78
C ASN A 218 -0.04 -3.32 -19.09
N HIS A 219 -0.58 -2.65 -18.10
CA HIS A 219 -1.57 -1.58 -18.29
C HIS A 219 -0.80 -0.29 -18.63
N THR A 220 -0.76 0.04 -19.91
CA THR A 220 -0.09 1.26 -20.40
C THR A 220 -0.94 2.48 -20.13
N LEU A 221 -0.82 3.04 -18.94
CA LEU A 221 -1.25 4.41 -18.70
C LEU A 221 -0.14 5.35 -19.16
N ASP A 222 -0.42 6.13 -20.19
CA ASP A 222 0.51 7.15 -20.65
C ASP A 222 0.35 8.44 -19.82
N PHE A 223 1.47 9.16 -19.69
CA PHE A 223 1.50 10.42 -18.99
C PHE A 223 1.97 11.53 -19.91
N ASP A 224 1.14 12.56 -20.06
CA ASP A 224 1.46 13.78 -20.78
C ASP A 224 1.87 14.87 -19.78
N ILE A 225 3.10 15.38 -19.92
CA ILE A 225 3.66 16.39 -19.01
C ILE A 225 3.43 17.77 -19.60
N VAL A 226 2.74 18.64 -18.85
CA VAL A 226 2.38 20.01 -19.27
C VAL A 226 3.06 21.03 -18.36
N ALA A 227 3.97 21.83 -18.94
CA ALA A 227 4.69 22.88 -18.22
C ALA A 227 3.86 24.14 -18.06
N PHE A 228 3.94 24.76 -16.88
CA PHE A 228 3.35 26.05 -16.57
C PHE A 228 4.39 27.01 -16.00
N ASP A 229 4.32 28.25 -16.39
CA ASP A 229 5.16 29.35 -15.88
C ASP A 229 4.59 30.01 -14.61
N ASP A 230 3.32 29.69 -14.27
CA ASP A 230 2.57 30.31 -13.20
C ASP A 230 1.62 29.32 -12.53
N TYR A 231 1.59 29.35 -11.17
CA TYR A 231 0.77 28.43 -10.37
C TYR A 231 -0.73 28.63 -10.58
N ASP A 232 -1.20 29.88 -10.69
CA ASP A 232 -2.63 30.17 -10.86
C ASP A 232 -3.12 29.71 -12.25
N LYS A 233 -2.26 29.77 -13.27
CA LYS A 233 -2.59 29.22 -14.59
C LYS A 233 -2.73 27.69 -14.53
N MET A 234 -1.85 27.03 -13.79
CA MET A 234 -1.88 25.58 -13.60
C MET A 234 -3.14 25.16 -12.85
N ILE A 235 -3.51 25.86 -11.75
CA ILE A 235 -4.76 25.63 -11.02
C ILE A 235 -5.99 25.82 -11.93
N LYS A 236 -6.02 26.88 -12.72
CA LYS A 236 -7.10 27.12 -13.70
C LYS A 236 -7.17 26.03 -14.77
N ALA A 237 -6.05 25.50 -15.19
CA ALA A 237 -6.01 24.39 -16.14
C ALA A 237 -6.59 23.11 -15.55
N LEU A 238 -6.31 22.81 -14.27
CA LEU A 238 -6.92 21.72 -13.53
C LEU A 238 -8.44 21.88 -13.41
N GLN A 239 -8.88 23.05 -12.92
CA GLN A 239 -10.33 23.38 -12.78
C GLN A 239 -11.10 23.29 -14.09
N ASN A 240 -10.45 23.55 -15.22
CA ASN A 240 -11.05 23.47 -16.56
C ASN A 240 -10.81 22.12 -17.26
N HIS A 241 -10.36 21.10 -16.54
CA HIS A 241 -10.08 19.75 -17.05
C HIS A 241 -9.10 19.71 -18.23
N LYS A 242 -8.18 20.69 -18.32
CA LYS A 242 -7.10 20.71 -19.31
C LYS A 242 -5.91 19.85 -18.89
N ILE A 243 -5.75 19.65 -17.59
CA ILE A 243 -4.86 18.69 -16.95
C ILE A 243 -5.65 17.93 -15.90
N ASP A 244 -5.17 16.75 -15.53
CA ASP A 244 -5.86 15.83 -14.63
C ASP A 244 -5.23 15.84 -13.25
N VAL A 245 -3.91 16.09 -13.17
CA VAL A 245 -3.11 16.08 -11.94
C VAL A 245 -2.17 17.27 -11.93
N ILE A 246 -1.91 17.81 -10.73
CA ILE A 246 -0.83 18.76 -10.47
C ILE A 246 0.26 18.04 -9.70
N TYR A 247 1.50 18.10 -10.20
CA TYR A 247 2.65 17.67 -9.45
C TYR A 247 3.26 18.85 -8.73
N TYR A 248 3.40 18.62 -7.42
CA TYR A 248 3.76 19.55 -6.38
C TYR A 248 2.64 20.52 -6.02
N ALA A 249 1.52 19.98 -5.54
CA ALA A 249 0.43 20.77 -4.98
C ALA A 249 0.74 21.24 -3.54
N SER A 250 0.10 22.34 -3.14
CA SER A 250 0.09 22.75 -1.74
C SER A 250 -0.57 21.67 -0.86
N ARG A 251 0.07 21.37 0.28
CA ARG A 251 -0.48 20.42 1.27
C ARG A 251 -1.61 20.98 2.13
N ASN A 252 -2.02 22.21 1.90
CA ASN A 252 -3.09 22.85 2.66
C ASN A 252 -4.45 22.33 2.17
N PRO A 253 -5.19 21.54 2.99
CA PRO A 253 -6.50 21.02 2.61
C PRO A 253 -7.52 22.15 2.34
N ASP A 254 -7.48 23.23 3.12
CA ASP A 254 -8.40 24.37 2.95
C ASP A 254 -8.16 25.05 1.61
N PHE A 255 -6.93 25.13 1.18
CA PHE A 255 -6.57 25.67 -0.14
C PHE A 255 -7.04 24.74 -1.28
N ALA A 256 -6.91 23.43 -1.11
CA ALA A 256 -7.40 22.46 -2.08
C ALA A 256 -8.92 22.52 -2.21
N GLU A 257 -9.66 22.59 -1.09
CA GLU A 257 -11.10 22.73 -1.07
C GLU A 257 -11.56 24.02 -1.74
N GLN A 258 -10.92 25.17 -1.43
CA GLN A 258 -11.22 26.46 -2.04
C GLN A 258 -10.99 26.47 -3.55
N ASN A 259 -10.07 25.66 -4.04
CA ASN A 259 -9.73 25.55 -5.46
C ASN A 259 -10.35 24.31 -6.15
N ASN A 260 -11.24 23.61 -5.44
CA ASN A 260 -12.04 22.49 -5.95
C ASN A 260 -11.18 21.35 -6.55
N TYR A 261 -10.14 20.90 -5.81
CA TYR A 261 -9.38 19.71 -6.15
C TYR A 261 -9.12 18.83 -4.92
N ALA A 262 -8.88 17.54 -5.13
CA ALA A 262 -8.54 16.59 -4.10
C ALA A 262 -7.01 16.46 -3.94
N LEU A 263 -6.55 16.26 -2.72
CA LEU A 263 -5.15 15.93 -2.43
C LEU A 263 -5.00 14.41 -2.36
N THR A 264 -3.99 13.88 -3.05
CA THR A 264 -3.55 12.50 -2.84
C THR A 264 -2.76 12.38 -1.53
N LEU A 265 -2.67 11.18 -0.99
CA LEU A 265 -1.81 10.89 0.16
C LEU A 265 -0.35 11.25 -0.18
N SER A 266 0.32 11.91 0.77
CA SER A 266 1.71 12.33 0.58
C SER A 266 2.65 11.13 0.52
N LEU A 267 3.54 11.09 -0.48
CA LEU A 267 4.62 10.11 -0.59
C LEU A 267 5.65 10.13 0.56
N ILE A 268 5.58 11.12 1.46
CA ILE A 268 6.52 11.28 2.59
C ILE A 268 6.07 10.52 3.85
N HIS A 269 4.96 9.80 3.79
CA HIS A 269 4.45 8.97 4.87
C HIS A 269 4.51 7.47 4.54
N ILE A 270 5.52 7.06 3.79
CA ILE A 270 5.91 5.67 3.64
C ILE A 270 6.99 5.37 4.66
#